data_7e2df5e88d78ef1f97db82f64605d15c
#
_entry.id   7e2df5e88d78ef1f97db82f64605d15c
#
_cell.length_a   1.000
_cell.length_b   1.000
_cell.length_c   1.000
_cell.angle_alpha   90.00
_cell.angle_beta   90.00
_cell.angle_gamma   90.00
#
_symmetry.space_group_name_H-M   'P 1'
#
loop_
_entity.id
_entity.type
_entity.pdbx_description
1 polymer ?
#
loop_
_entity_poly.entity_id
_entity_poly.type
_entity_poly.pdbx_seq_one_letter_code
_entity_poly.pdbx_strand_id
1 'polypeptide(L)'
;MSSALPDARRLDYHYIAMQTGFWAMFAAVCAYQAALLTARGFTNGEAGMLIAVRCLAGIVCQPALGSFADRHPGIPLRRIVSLSLVLSLAASLVFLLFPMGMAGTIAVLVVMGGFEISSYPLMDAMAIQFISLGVPIRYSLGRGIGSFSYAVVCIFLVTDTVHCPAHCLCHSLRS
;
A
#
# COMPACT_ATOMS: atom_id res chain seq x y z
N MET A 1 23.43 20.23 -25.85
CA MET A 1 22.14 19.58 -26.08
C MET A 1 21.31 19.77 -24.80
N SER A 2 20.44 20.76 -24.80
CA SER A 2 19.54 21.05 -23.67
C SER A 2 18.38 20.06 -23.73
N SER A 3 18.51 18.91 -23.07
CA SER A 3 17.37 18.05 -22.81
C SER A 3 16.46 18.82 -21.85
N ALA A 4 15.31 19.27 -22.37
CA ALA A 4 14.29 19.95 -21.57
C ALA A 4 13.99 19.09 -20.32
N LEU A 5 14.40 19.59 -19.15
CA LEU A 5 14.04 19.00 -17.88
C LEU A 5 12.50 18.93 -17.86
N PRO A 6 11.90 17.78 -17.57
CA PRO A 6 10.47 17.67 -17.47
C PRO A 6 10.00 18.72 -16.46
N ASP A 7 8.85 19.36 -16.78
CA ASP A 7 8.33 20.47 -16.00
C ASP A 7 8.30 20.09 -14.50
N ALA A 8 9.20 20.69 -13.70
CA ALA A 8 9.42 20.33 -12.31
C ALA A 8 8.14 20.38 -11.48
N ARG A 9 7.22 21.31 -11.82
CA ARG A 9 5.91 21.41 -11.20
C ARG A 9 5.05 20.16 -11.48
N ARG A 10 5.10 19.66 -12.71
CA ARG A 10 4.32 18.47 -13.10
C ARG A 10 4.82 17.21 -12.39
N LEU A 11 6.12 17.05 -12.23
CA LEU A 11 6.71 15.95 -11.47
C LEU A 11 6.35 16.02 -9.98
N ASP A 12 6.38 17.22 -9.39
CA ASP A 12 6.00 17.46 -8.00
C ASP A 12 4.53 17.07 -7.74
N TYR A 13 3.61 17.48 -8.62
CA TYR A 13 2.20 17.06 -8.53
C TYR A 13 2.00 15.56 -8.66
N HIS A 14 2.72 14.90 -9.57
CA HIS A 14 2.63 13.44 -9.72
C HIS A 14 3.14 12.72 -8.47
N TYR A 15 4.22 13.20 -7.88
CA TYR A 15 4.75 12.64 -6.64
C TYR A 15 3.76 12.81 -5.47
N ILE A 16 3.18 14.00 -5.30
CA ILE A 16 2.17 14.27 -4.28
C ILE A 16 0.94 13.37 -4.48
N ALA A 17 0.43 13.27 -5.71
CA ALA A 17 -0.72 12.42 -6.03
C ALA A 17 -0.45 10.95 -5.76
N MET A 18 0.74 10.46 -6.10
CA MET A 18 1.18 9.09 -5.84
C MET A 18 1.24 8.80 -4.34
N GLN A 19 1.84 9.68 -3.55
CA GLN A 19 1.90 9.56 -2.09
C GLN A 19 0.50 9.58 -1.46
N THR A 20 -0.34 10.52 -1.89
CA THR A 20 -1.71 10.65 -1.39
C THR A 20 -2.53 9.37 -1.67
N GLY A 21 -2.49 8.88 -2.91
CA GLY A 21 -3.20 7.66 -3.31
C GLY A 21 -2.71 6.42 -2.58
N PHE A 22 -1.40 6.26 -2.44
CA PHE A 22 -0.81 5.13 -1.70
C PHE A 22 -1.25 5.12 -0.25
N TRP A 23 -1.13 6.24 0.47
CA TRP A 23 -1.48 6.31 1.88
C TRP A 23 -2.98 6.19 2.13
N ALA A 24 -3.83 6.70 1.22
CA ALA A 24 -5.27 6.50 1.29
C ALA A 24 -5.64 5.01 1.13
N MET A 25 -5.06 4.33 0.14
CA MET A 25 -5.24 2.89 -0.08
C MET A 25 -4.76 2.09 1.14
N PHE A 26 -3.56 2.40 1.65
CA PHE A 26 -2.98 1.71 2.80
C PHE A 26 -3.85 1.86 4.06
N ALA A 27 -4.42 3.06 4.30
CA ALA A 27 -5.36 3.30 5.39
C ALA A 27 -6.61 2.42 5.27
N ALA A 28 -7.21 2.34 4.07
CA ALA A 28 -8.38 1.50 3.84
C ALA A 28 -8.07 0.02 4.08
N VAL A 29 -6.96 -0.48 3.57
CA VAL A 29 -6.54 -1.87 3.78
C VAL A 29 -6.33 -2.16 5.27
N CYS A 30 -5.62 -1.29 5.99
CA CYS A 30 -5.37 -1.47 7.42
C CYS A 30 -6.66 -1.44 8.26
N ALA A 31 -7.59 -0.55 7.94
CA ALA A 31 -8.85 -0.42 8.67
C ALA A 31 -9.78 -1.63 8.47
N TYR A 32 -9.92 -2.09 7.23
CA TYR A 32 -10.87 -3.17 6.92
C TYR A 32 -10.31 -4.58 7.07
N GLN A 33 -8.99 -4.76 7.08
CA GLN A 33 -8.37 -6.08 7.13
C GLN A 33 -8.80 -6.88 8.37
N ALA A 34 -8.75 -6.28 9.55
CA ALA A 34 -9.15 -6.95 10.80
C ALA A 34 -10.64 -7.29 10.79
N ALA A 35 -11.50 -6.35 10.37
CA ALA A 35 -12.93 -6.54 10.27
C ALA A 35 -13.28 -7.66 9.27
N LEU A 36 -12.61 -7.70 8.12
CA LEU A 36 -12.84 -8.74 7.11
C LEU A 36 -12.40 -10.12 7.61
N LEU A 37 -11.29 -10.23 8.32
CA LEU A 37 -10.83 -11.49 8.90
C LEU A 37 -11.81 -12.02 9.95
N THR A 38 -12.29 -11.18 10.86
CA THR A 38 -13.28 -11.57 11.86
C THR A 38 -14.64 -11.91 11.24
N ALA A 39 -15.07 -11.19 10.20
CA ALA A 39 -16.28 -11.51 9.46
C ALA A 39 -16.19 -12.87 8.72
N ARG A 40 -14.98 -13.34 8.39
CA ARG A 40 -14.72 -14.66 7.82
C ARG A 40 -14.61 -15.80 8.83
N GLY A 41 -14.84 -15.48 10.11
CA GLY A 41 -14.86 -16.46 11.19
C GLY A 41 -13.51 -16.69 11.86
N PHE A 42 -12.47 -15.92 11.56
CA PHE A 42 -11.23 -15.96 12.31
C PHE A 42 -11.41 -15.29 13.67
N THR A 43 -10.83 -15.90 14.70
CA THR A 43 -10.80 -15.30 16.04
C THR A 43 -9.93 -14.03 16.04
N ASN A 44 -10.12 -13.15 17.02
CA ASN A 44 -9.30 -11.94 17.15
C ASN A 44 -7.80 -12.25 17.26
N GLY A 45 -7.44 -13.36 17.90
CA GLY A 45 -6.07 -13.82 18.00
C GLY A 45 -5.49 -14.26 16.64
N GLU A 46 -6.25 -15.03 15.87
CA GLU A 46 -5.85 -15.45 14.51
C GLU A 46 -5.76 -14.25 13.57
N ALA A 47 -6.70 -13.31 13.63
CA ALA A 47 -6.66 -12.08 12.85
C ALA A 47 -5.40 -11.26 13.18
N GLY A 48 -5.06 -11.10 14.46
CA GLY A 48 -3.83 -10.43 14.88
C GLY A 48 -2.58 -11.13 14.37
N MET A 49 -2.53 -12.47 14.44
CA MET A 49 -1.42 -13.26 13.91
C MET A 49 -1.27 -13.10 12.38
N LEU A 50 -2.37 -13.12 11.64
CA LEU A 50 -2.40 -12.93 10.19
C LEU A 50 -1.91 -11.54 9.78
N ILE A 51 -2.29 -10.50 10.52
CA ILE A 51 -1.80 -9.14 10.32
C ILE A 51 -0.28 -9.06 10.62
N ALA A 52 0.18 -9.72 11.68
CA ALA A 52 1.61 -9.77 12.01
C ALA A 52 2.42 -10.47 10.90
N VAL A 53 1.92 -11.57 10.34
CA VAL A 53 2.55 -12.27 9.21
C VAL A 53 2.65 -11.35 7.98
N ARG A 54 1.61 -10.57 7.67
CA ARG A 54 1.66 -9.56 6.60
C ARG A 54 2.77 -8.53 6.84
N CYS A 55 2.88 -8.01 8.06
CA CYS A 55 3.92 -7.04 8.41
C CYS A 55 5.34 -7.64 8.32
N LEU A 56 5.52 -8.87 8.82
CA LEU A 56 6.80 -9.59 8.73
C LEU A 56 7.21 -9.83 7.27
N ALA A 57 6.28 -10.22 6.42
CA ALA A 57 6.53 -10.37 4.99
C ALA A 57 7.05 -9.07 4.37
N GLY A 58 6.47 -7.93 4.73
CA GLY A 58 6.95 -6.61 4.30
C GLY A 58 8.37 -6.33 4.75
N ILE A 59 8.67 -6.57 6.04
CA ILE A 59 10.01 -6.35 6.60
C ILE A 59 11.08 -7.19 5.88
N VAL A 60 10.77 -8.44 5.54
CA VAL A 60 11.69 -9.33 4.82
C VAL A 60 11.83 -8.96 3.35
N CYS A 61 10.73 -8.59 2.69
CA CYS A 61 10.73 -8.25 1.27
C CYS A 61 11.35 -6.88 0.97
N GLN A 62 11.32 -5.93 1.91
CA GLN A 62 11.92 -4.61 1.72
C GLN A 62 13.39 -4.63 1.30
N PRO A 63 14.32 -5.25 2.05
CA PRO A 63 15.72 -5.30 1.64
C PRO A 63 15.93 -6.15 0.38
N ALA A 64 15.12 -7.17 0.16
CA ALA A 64 15.20 -7.98 -1.05
C ALA A 64 14.86 -7.17 -2.30
N LEU A 65 13.76 -6.42 -2.29
CA LEU A 65 13.35 -5.56 -3.40
C LEU A 65 14.29 -4.36 -3.59
N GLY A 66 14.79 -3.77 -2.50
CA GLY A 66 15.82 -2.72 -2.57
C GLY A 66 17.09 -3.23 -3.24
N SER A 67 17.62 -4.35 -2.76
CA SER A 67 18.80 -5.00 -3.34
C SER A 67 18.61 -5.42 -4.81
N PHE A 68 17.40 -5.85 -5.17
CA PHE A 68 17.06 -6.15 -6.57
C PHE A 68 17.10 -4.90 -7.44
N ALA A 69 16.53 -3.79 -6.96
CA ALA A 69 16.55 -2.51 -7.65
C ALA A 69 17.99 -1.99 -7.88
N ASP A 70 18.83 -2.11 -6.84
CA ASP A 70 20.23 -1.67 -6.90
C ASP A 70 21.07 -2.52 -7.87
N ARG A 71 20.80 -3.82 -7.96
CA ARG A 71 21.52 -4.74 -8.87
C ARG A 71 21.11 -4.60 -10.33
N HIS A 72 19.95 -4.00 -10.61
CA HIS A 72 19.41 -3.89 -11.95
C HIS A 72 19.16 -2.42 -12.35
N PRO A 73 20.22 -1.59 -12.48
CA PRO A 73 20.09 -0.16 -12.79
C PRO A 73 19.43 0.11 -14.16
N GLY A 74 19.39 -0.90 -15.04
CA GLY A 74 18.68 -0.81 -16.33
C GLY A 74 17.16 -0.84 -16.20
N ILE A 75 16.61 -1.25 -15.06
CA ILE A 75 15.17 -1.27 -14.81
C ILE A 75 14.81 0.02 -14.06
N PRO A 76 14.01 0.92 -14.65
CA PRO A 76 13.64 2.15 -13.97
C PRO A 76 12.80 1.83 -12.73
N LEU A 77 13.12 2.47 -11.60
CA LEU A 77 12.52 2.24 -10.28
C LEU A 77 10.98 2.34 -10.33
N ARG A 78 10.46 3.24 -11.18
CA ARG A 78 9.01 3.37 -11.43
C ARG A 78 8.33 2.07 -11.87
N ARG A 79 9.05 1.22 -12.67
CA ARG A 79 8.48 -0.06 -13.11
C ARG A 79 8.41 -1.06 -11.96
N ILE A 80 9.42 -1.09 -11.10
CA ILE A 80 9.46 -1.96 -9.93
C ILE A 80 8.32 -1.57 -8.99
N VAL A 81 8.16 -0.28 -8.68
CA VAL A 81 7.06 0.24 -7.85
C VAL A 81 5.69 -0.08 -8.46
N SER A 82 5.50 0.19 -9.76
CA SER A 82 4.22 -0.08 -10.43
C SER A 82 3.88 -1.57 -10.41
N LEU A 83 4.85 -2.45 -10.67
CA LEU A 83 4.64 -3.90 -10.62
C LEU A 83 4.30 -4.37 -9.21
N SER A 84 5.01 -3.88 -8.20
CA SER A 84 4.72 -4.19 -6.79
C SER A 84 3.31 -3.78 -6.38
N LEU A 85 2.87 -2.59 -6.79
CA LEU A 85 1.51 -2.11 -6.50
C LEU A 85 0.44 -2.93 -7.24
N VAL A 86 0.69 -3.34 -8.49
CA VAL A 86 -0.23 -4.21 -9.24
C VAL A 86 -0.33 -5.59 -8.60
N LEU A 87 0.78 -6.18 -8.16
CA LEU A 87 0.78 -7.47 -7.47
C LEU A 87 0.07 -7.38 -6.12
N SER A 88 0.28 -6.29 -5.37
CA SER A 88 -0.43 -6.05 -4.11
C SER A 88 -1.93 -5.86 -4.35
N LEU A 89 -2.32 -5.13 -5.38
CA LEU A 89 -3.73 -4.94 -5.75
C LEU A 89 -4.38 -6.28 -6.15
N ALA A 90 -3.70 -7.07 -6.97
CA ALA A 90 -4.19 -8.39 -7.36
C ALA A 90 -4.38 -9.30 -6.14
N ALA A 91 -3.40 -9.32 -5.22
CA ALA A 91 -3.49 -10.08 -3.97
C ALA A 91 -4.65 -9.57 -3.09
N SER A 92 -4.86 -8.26 -3.01
CA SER A 92 -5.97 -7.66 -2.26
C SER A 92 -7.33 -8.03 -2.86
N LEU A 93 -7.45 -8.07 -4.19
CA LEU A 93 -8.67 -8.53 -4.87
C LEU A 93 -8.93 -10.02 -4.63
N VAL A 94 -7.91 -10.85 -4.72
CA VAL A 94 -8.02 -12.28 -4.39
C VAL A 94 -8.43 -12.46 -2.93
N PHE A 95 -7.84 -11.71 -2.01
CA PHE A 95 -8.22 -11.72 -0.61
C PHE A 95 -9.67 -11.29 -0.40
N LEU A 96 -10.16 -10.30 -1.13
CA LEU A 96 -11.53 -9.79 -0.99
C LEU A 96 -12.57 -10.76 -1.56
N LEU A 97 -12.32 -11.30 -2.76
CA LEU A 97 -13.31 -12.05 -3.53
C LEU A 97 -13.42 -13.51 -3.13
N PHE A 98 -12.33 -14.11 -2.63
CA PHE A 98 -12.30 -15.53 -2.32
C PHE A 98 -12.22 -15.77 -0.81
N PRO A 99 -13.23 -16.41 -0.20
CA PRO A 99 -13.12 -16.90 1.16
C PRO A 99 -12.17 -18.10 1.18
N MET A 100 -11.02 -17.94 1.84
CA MET A 100 -9.97 -18.96 1.92
C MET A 100 -9.79 -19.41 3.36
N GLY A 101 -9.37 -20.65 3.55
CA GLY A 101 -8.94 -21.15 4.85
C GLY A 101 -7.61 -20.48 5.29
N MET A 102 -7.15 -20.82 6.50
CA MET A 102 -5.98 -20.23 7.15
C MET A 102 -4.74 -20.19 6.22
N ALA A 103 -4.38 -21.32 5.61
CA ALA A 103 -3.18 -21.40 4.76
C ALA A 103 -3.27 -20.50 3.51
N GLY A 104 -4.42 -20.46 2.84
CA GLY A 104 -4.64 -19.58 1.69
C GLY A 104 -4.60 -18.12 2.08
N THR A 105 -5.20 -17.77 3.21
CA THR A 105 -5.16 -16.41 3.76
C THR A 105 -3.72 -15.97 4.08
N ILE A 106 -2.92 -16.82 4.71
CA ILE A 106 -1.50 -16.56 4.98
C ILE A 106 -0.75 -16.28 3.67
N ALA A 107 -0.90 -17.15 2.67
CA ALA A 107 -0.19 -17.01 1.39
C ALA A 107 -0.52 -15.66 0.71
N VAL A 108 -1.78 -15.28 0.65
CA VAL A 108 -2.21 -14.02 0.04
C VAL A 108 -1.73 -12.82 0.84
N LEU A 109 -1.79 -12.87 2.17
CA LEU A 109 -1.33 -11.77 3.02
C LEU A 109 0.20 -11.59 2.97
N VAL A 110 0.96 -12.66 2.81
CA VAL A 110 2.41 -12.60 2.58
C VAL A 110 2.73 -11.88 1.27
N VAL A 111 2.04 -12.24 0.18
CA VAL A 111 2.22 -11.56 -1.11
C VAL A 111 1.81 -10.10 -1.01
N MET A 112 0.63 -9.82 -0.46
CA MET A 112 0.10 -8.47 -0.30
C MET A 112 1.05 -7.60 0.52
N GLY A 113 1.43 -8.04 1.73
CA GLY A 113 2.32 -7.30 2.62
C GLY A 113 3.73 -7.14 2.08
N GLY A 114 4.26 -8.20 1.46
CA GLY A 114 5.59 -8.18 0.85
C GLY A 114 5.74 -7.08 -0.19
N PHE A 115 4.79 -6.94 -1.09
CA PHE A 115 4.86 -5.94 -2.16
C PHE A 115 4.35 -4.56 -1.74
N GLU A 116 3.27 -4.47 -0.95
CA GLU A 116 2.68 -3.22 -0.52
C GLU A 116 3.63 -2.44 0.42
N ILE A 117 4.10 -3.07 1.48
CA ILE A 117 4.97 -2.42 2.47
C ILE A 117 6.33 -2.07 1.86
N SER A 118 6.84 -2.91 0.96
CA SER A 118 8.11 -2.63 0.27
C SER A 118 8.01 -1.52 -0.79
N SER A 119 6.83 -1.23 -1.30
CA SER A 119 6.64 -0.14 -2.27
C SER A 119 6.93 1.22 -1.67
N TYR A 120 6.67 1.40 -0.37
CA TYR A 120 6.85 2.65 0.33
C TYR A 120 8.29 3.21 0.27
N PRO A 121 9.34 2.49 0.72
CA PRO A 121 10.72 2.99 0.63
C PRO A 121 11.21 3.13 -0.82
N LEU A 122 10.70 2.33 -1.75
CA LEU A 122 11.04 2.47 -3.17
C LEU A 122 10.47 3.77 -3.78
N MET A 123 9.28 4.19 -3.35
CA MET A 123 8.70 5.48 -3.75
C MET A 123 9.54 6.66 -3.21
N ASP A 124 10.02 6.56 -1.98
CA ASP A 124 10.90 7.56 -1.40
C ASP A 124 12.27 7.59 -2.10
N ALA A 125 12.86 6.43 -2.40
CA ALA A 125 14.11 6.33 -3.15
C ALA A 125 13.97 6.96 -4.55
N MET A 126 12.84 6.79 -5.23
CA MET A 126 12.57 7.42 -6.52
C MET A 126 12.54 8.95 -6.40
N ALA A 127 11.93 9.51 -5.37
CA ALA A 127 11.93 10.95 -5.15
C ALA A 127 13.34 11.49 -4.87
N ILE A 128 14.14 10.78 -4.07
CA ILE A 128 15.53 11.14 -3.78
C ILE A 128 16.39 11.10 -5.06
N GLN A 129 16.18 10.12 -5.94
CA GLN A 129 16.88 10.08 -7.25
C GLN A 129 16.58 11.32 -8.09
N PHE A 130 15.34 11.77 -8.18
CA PHE A 130 15.00 13.00 -8.90
C PHE A 130 15.65 14.24 -8.27
N ILE A 131 15.67 14.32 -6.96
CA ILE A 131 16.33 15.42 -6.23
C ILE A 131 17.84 15.42 -6.51
N SER A 132 18.50 14.26 -6.53
CA SER A 132 19.93 14.14 -6.82
C SER A 132 20.28 14.54 -8.28
N LEU A 133 19.31 14.42 -9.20
CA LEU A 133 19.41 14.89 -10.58
C LEU A 133 19.12 16.39 -10.75
N GLY A 134 18.92 17.12 -9.64
CA GLY A 134 18.67 18.57 -9.65
C GLY A 134 17.22 18.97 -9.91
N VAL A 135 16.28 18.01 -9.90
CA VAL A 135 14.85 18.32 -10.03
C VAL A 135 14.29 18.73 -8.66
N PRO A 136 13.76 19.96 -8.49
CA PRO A 136 13.27 20.44 -7.20
C PRO A 136 11.91 19.81 -6.84
N ILE A 137 11.92 18.58 -6.30
CA ILE A 137 10.73 17.94 -5.75
C ILE A 137 10.59 18.33 -4.28
N ARG A 138 9.40 18.77 -3.90
CA ARG A 138 9.06 19.09 -2.50
C ARG A 138 8.72 17.81 -1.72
N TYR A 139 9.75 17.01 -1.45
CA TYR A 139 9.65 15.71 -0.79
C TYR A 139 8.84 15.77 0.52
N SER A 140 9.17 16.72 1.41
CA SER A 140 8.50 16.88 2.71
C SER A 140 7.00 17.19 2.56
N LEU A 141 6.64 17.98 1.55
CA LEU A 141 5.25 18.32 1.28
C LEU A 141 4.46 17.08 0.82
N GLY A 142 5.01 16.31 -0.12
CA GLY A 142 4.37 15.07 -0.59
C GLY A 142 4.16 14.06 0.54
N ARG A 143 5.15 13.90 1.42
CA ARG A 143 5.08 13.07 2.62
C ARG A 143 4.01 13.56 3.60
N GLY A 144 3.98 14.87 3.87
CA GLY A 144 3.00 15.47 4.78
C GLY A 144 1.56 15.30 4.27
N ILE A 145 1.32 15.56 2.98
CA ILE A 145 -0.01 15.39 2.36
C ILE A 145 -0.41 13.90 2.36
N GLY A 146 0.53 12.98 2.11
CA GLY A 146 0.27 11.54 2.22
C GLY A 146 -0.18 11.13 3.61
N SER A 147 0.52 11.56 4.66
CA SER A 147 0.15 11.28 6.05
C SER A 147 -1.20 11.91 6.43
N PHE A 148 -1.48 13.11 5.93
CA PHE A 148 -2.77 13.75 6.13
C PHE A 148 -3.91 12.97 5.44
N SER A 149 -3.68 12.48 4.21
CA SER A 149 -4.61 11.62 3.48
C SER A 149 -4.93 10.34 4.27
N TYR A 150 -3.91 9.70 4.85
CA TYR A 150 -4.10 8.54 5.73
C TYR A 150 -5.04 8.86 6.89
N ALA A 151 -4.80 9.96 7.61
CA ALA A 151 -5.61 10.38 8.74
C ALA A 151 -7.06 10.66 8.35
N VAL A 152 -7.27 11.37 7.24
CA VAL A 152 -8.61 11.69 6.71
C VAL A 152 -9.37 10.40 6.38
N VAL A 153 -8.75 9.46 5.67
CA VAL A 153 -9.38 8.18 5.34
C VAL A 153 -9.73 7.40 6.61
N CYS A 154 -8.84 7.33 7.60
CA CYS A 154 -9.12 6.66 8.87
C CYS A 154 -10.34 7.27 9.59
N ILE A 155 -10.46 8.61 9.60
CA ILE A 155 -11.61 9.30 10.23
C ILE A 155 -12.90 8.91 9.50
N PHE A 156 -12.92 8.95 8.15
CA PHE A 156 -14.11 8.57 7.38
C PHE A 156 -14.51 7.11 7.63
N LEU A 157 -13.55 6.20 7.63
CA LEU A 157 -13.82 4.78 7.84
C LEU A 157 -14.32 4.48 9.25
N VAL A 158 -13.81 5.18 10.27
CA VAL A 158 -14.31 5.05 11.65
C VAL A 158 -15.73 5.59 11.77
N THR A 159 -16.04 6.73 11.14
CA THR A 159 -17.40 7.28 11.17
C THR A 159 -18.40 6.37 10.46
N ASP A 160 -18.04 5.76 9.33
CA ASP A 160 -18.90 4.80 8.64
C ASP A 160 -19.16 3.55 9.48
N THR A 161 -18.15 3.02 10.17
CA THR A 161 -18.33 1.84 11.03
C THR A 161 -19.18 2.13 12.27
N VAL A 162 -19.16 3.37 12.76
CA VAL A 162 -20.01 3.79 13.92
C VAL A 162 -21.46 4.02 13.49
N HIS A 163 -21.69 4.52 12.27
CA HIS A 163 -23.04 4.82 11.76
C HIS A 163 -23.73 3.62 11.09
N CYS A 164 -22.96 2.64 10.62
CA CYS A 164 -23.50 1.42 10.03
C CYS A 164 -23.10 0.22 10.93
N PRO A 165 -23.94 -0.16 11.93
CA PRO A 165 -23.65 -1.33 12.75
C PRO A 165 -23.48 -2.56 11.84
N ALA A 166 -22.51 -3.39 12.16
CA ALA A 166 -21.99 -4.53 11.39
C ALA A 166 -23.04 -5.50 10.79
N HIS A 167 -24.30 -5.33 11.12
CA HIS A 167 -25.44 -6.09 10.57
C HIS A 167 -25.72 -5.82 9.08
N CYS A 168 -25.42 -4.63 8.55
CA CYS A 168 -25.70 -4.32 7.12
C CYS A 168 -24.70 -4.97 6.16
N LEU A 169 -23.43 -5.07 6.54
CA LEU A 169 -22.39 -5.68 5.68
C LEU A 169 -22.56 -7.20 5.59
N CYS A 170 -23.02 -7.85 6.66
CA CYS A 170 -23.26 -9.31 6.65
C CYS A 170 -24.45 -9.72 5.76
N HIS A 171 -25.44 -8.85 5.58
CA HIS A 171 -26.62 -9.16 4.77
C HIS A 171 -26.35 -9.05 3.27
N SER A 172 -25.47 -8.12 2.85
CA SER A 172 -25.13 -7.91 1.44
C SER A 172 -24.16 -8.96 0.87
N LEU A 173 -23.41 -9.67 1.72
CA LEU A 173 -22.47 -10.72 1.30
C LEU A 173 -23.09 -12.13 1.36
N ARG A 174 -24.35 -12.26 1.80
CA ARG A 174 -25.07 -13.53 1.95
C ARG A 174 -26.20 -13.71 0.94
N SER A 175 -26.49 -12.71 0.13
CA SER A 175 -27.38 -12.77 -1.02
C SER A 175 -26.58 -12.87 -2.32
#